data_bea2d9e50de486b3cc07875c10f0b326
#
_entry.id   bea2d9e50de486b3cc07875c10f0b326
#
_cell.length_a   1.000
_cell.length_b   1.000
_cell.length_c   1.000
_cell.angle_alpha   90.00
_cell.angle_beta   90.00
_cell.angle_gamma   90.00
#
_symmetry.space_group_name_H-M   'P 1'
#
loop_
_entity.id
_entity.type
_entity.pdbx_description
1 polymer ?
#
loop_
_entity_poly.entity_id
_entity_poly.type
_entity_poly.pdbx_seq_one_letter_code
_entity_poly.pdbx_strand_id
1 'polypeptide(L)'
;MSIRKGINMASSDIGIDLGTASILVYVKGKGVVLKEPSVVAFDRDTNKIKAIGEEARLMLGRTPGNIVAVRPLKQGVISDYTITEKMLKYFIQKAVGRSIFGRKPRISVCVPSGVTEVEKKAVEDATYQAGARDVSIIEEPVAAAIGAGIDIARPCGNMIVDIGGGTADIAVISLGGTVVSTSVKTAGDDFDEAIVRYMRKKHNLLIGERTAEELKINIGTCYKRPDEVSMEVRGRNLVTGLPKTITVTSTETEEALREVTAQIVEAVHSVLERTPPELAADISDRGIVLTGGGALLNGLEELIEEKTGITTITADNPLTAVAIGTGKYIEFLSGKRD
;
A
#
# COMPACT_ATOMS: atom_id res chain seq x y z
N MET A 1 10.96 23.12 46.94
CA MET A 1 10.14 21.92 46.71
C MET A 1 10.02 21.73 45.19
N SER A 2 10.92 20.94 44.64
CA SER A 2 11.06 20.79 43.17
C SER A 2 10.13 19.67 42.70
N ILE A 3 9.11 20.07 41.95
CA ILE A 3 8.20 19.11 41.31
C ILE A 3 8.99 18.46 40.15
N ARG A 4 9.51 17.26 40.39
CA ARG A 4 9.99 16.38 39.31
C ARG A 4 8.77 16.04 38.44
N LYS A 5 8.67 16.69 37.26
CA LYS A 5 7.81 16.19 36.18
C LYS A 5 8.23 14.76 35.89
N GLY A 6 7.45 13.79 36.31
CA GLY A 6 7.61 12.40 35.95
C GLY A 6 7.60 12.30 34.42
N ILE A 7 8.73 11.90 33.84
CA ILE A 7 8.78 11.50 32.44
C ILE A 7 7.92 10.25 32.36
N ASN A 8 6.73 10.41 31.79
CA ASN A 8 5.83 9.28 31.54
C ASN A 8 6.50 8.41 30.47
N MET A 9 7.27 7.40 30.91
CA MET A 9 7.91 6.40 30.06
C MET A 9 6.85 5.38 29.57
N ALA A 10 5.77 5.89 28.99
CA ALA A 10 4.81 5.04 28.31
C ALA A 10 5.50 4.39 27.11
N SER A 11 5.39 3.08 27.00
CA SER A 11 5.77 2.33 25.80
C SER A 11 4.98 2.91 24.63
N SER A 12 5.68 3.32 23.57
CA SER A 12 5.02 3.83 22.37
C SER A 12 4.27 2.69 21.69
N ASP A 13 2.97 2.89 21.46
CA ASP A 13 2.18 2.00 20.60
C ASP A 13 2.39 2.43 19.16
N ILE A 14 2.62 1.47 18.26
CA ILE A 14 2.99 1.70 16.87
C ILE A 14 2.05 0.93 15.96
N GLY A 15 1.51 1.59 14.94
CA GLY A 15 0.88 0.96 13.81
C GLY A 15 1.84 0.95 12.63
N ILE A 16 1.99 -0.18 11.96
CA ILE A 16 2.82 -0.33 10.75
C ILE A 16 1.93 -0.80 9.61
N ASP A 17 1.90 0.00 8.56
CA ASP A 17 1.46 -0.44 7.25
C ASP A 17 2.68 -0.97 6.51
N LEU A 18 2.72 -2.29 6.33
CA LEU A 18 3.83 -3.02 5.72
C LEU A 18 3.53 -3.33 4.25
N GLY A 19 3.42 -2.28 3.44
CA GLY A 19 3.04 -2.41 2.03
C GLY A 19 4.18 -2.85 1.10
N THR A 20 3.80 -3.40 -0.06
CA THR A 20 4.73 -3.81 -1.13
C THR A 20 5.54 -2.63 -1.68
N ALA A 21 4.90 -1.48 -1.91
CA ALA A 21 5.55 -0.29 -2.48
C ALA A 21 6.15 0.62 -1.41
N SER A 22 5.48 0.78 -0.27
CA SER A 22 5.91 1.68 0.81
C SER A 22 5.55 1.12 2.18
N ILE A 23 6.36 1.50 3.17
CA ILE A 23 6.08 1.26 4.59
C ILE A 23 5.72 2.58 5.25
N LEU A 24 4.63 2.58 6.02
CA LEU A 24 4.22 3.72 6.83
C LEU A 24 4.20 3.34 8.31
N VAL A 25 4.64 4.25 9.14
CA VAL A 25 4.67 4.04 10.60
C VAL A 25 3.88 5.13 11.30
N TYR A 26 2.85 4.71 12.01
CA TYR A 26 2.07 5.54 12.92
C TYR A 26 2.58 5.36 14.35
N VAL A 27 2.69 6.44 15.09
CA VAL A 27 3.05 6.42 16.52
C VAL A 27 1.93 7.08 17.32
N LYS A 28 1.44 6.41 18.36
CA LYS A 28 0.41 6.93 19.25
C LYS A 28 0.72 8.35 19.72
N GLY A 29 -0.25 9.24 19.54
CA GLY A 29 -0.13 10.66 19.90
C GLY A 29 0.71 11.53 18.97
N LYS A 30 1.32 10.96 17.93
CA LYS A 30 2.10 11.71 16.93
C LYS A 30 1.56 11.57 15.49
N GLY A 31 0.68 10.59 15.24
CA GLY A 31 0.19 10.30 13.90
C GLY A 31 1.21 9.52 13.03
N VAL A 32 1.10 9.64 11.71
CA VAL A 32 2.05 9.02 10.77
C VAL A 32 3.36 9.81 10.81
N VAL A 33 4.41 9.18 11.34
CA VAL A 33 5.73 9.80 11.53
C VAL A 33 6.75 9.40 10.48
N LEU A 34 6.46 8.36 9.68
CA LEU A 34 7.35 7.85 8.67
C LEU A 34 6.55 7.31 7.48
N LYS A 35 7.01 7.66 6.29
CA LYS A 35 6.56 7.12 5.00
C LYS A 35 7.80 6.96 4.13
N GLU A 36 8.14 5.72 3.81
CA GLU A 36 9.34 5.37 3.06
C GLU A 36 9.06 4.25 2.06
N PRO A 37 9.75 4.18 0.93
CA PRO A 37 9.69 3.04 0.03
C PRO A 37 10.13 1.73 0.70
N SER A 38 9.43 0.64 0.40
CA SER A 38 9.79 -0.72 0.84
C SER A 38 10.93 -1.28 -0.03
N VAL A 39 12.09 -0.62 -0.01
CA VAL A 39 13.27 -0.97 -0.81
C VAL A 39 14.49 -1.09 0.10
N VAL A 40 15.32 -2.09 -0.16
CA VAL A 40 16.58 -2.32 0.53
C VAL A 40 17.68 -2.57 -0.49
N ALA A 41 18.79 -1.86 -0.35
CA ALA A 41 20.01 -2.10 -1.11
C ALA A 41 21.06 -2.76 -0.22
N PHE A 42 21.64 -3.86 -0.68
CA PHE A 42 22.68 -4.59 0.06
C PHE A 42 23.76 -5.11 -0.87
N ASP A 43 24.89 -5.37 -0.28
CA ASP A 43 26.04 -5.98 -0.92
C ASP A 43 25.84 -7.50 -0.96
N ARG A 44 25.82 -8.10 -2.14
CA ARG A 44 25.52 -9.52 -2.37
C ARG A 44 26.56 -10.45 -1.70
N ASP A 45 27.82 -10.05 -1.68
CA ASP A 45 28.90 -10.90 -1.21
C ASP A 45 29.01 -10.91 0.33
N THR A 46 28.68 -9.76 0.94
CA THR A 46 28.81 -9.57 2.39
C THR A 46 27.47 -9.55 3.14
N ASN A 47 26.32 -9.53 2.42
CA ASN A 47 24.96 -9.35 2.96
C ASN A 47 24.81 -8.10 3.86
N LYS A 48 25.69 -7.09 3.68
CA LYS A 48 25.63 -5.84 4.42
C LYS A 48 24.65 -4.88 3.75
N ILE A 49 23.73 -4.34 4.54
CA ILE A 49 22.82 -3.28 4.10
C ILE A 49 23.64 -2.03 3.75
N LYS A 50 23.37 -1.47 2.58
CA LYS A 50 23.96 -0.23 2.07
C LYS A 50 23.00 0.96 2.22
N ALA A 51 21.70 0.73 1.92
CA ALA A 51 20.67 1.74 2.04
C ALA A 51 19.30 1.09 2.28
N ILE A 52 18.36 1.84 2.86
CA ILE A 52 16.97 1.43 3.08
C ILE A 52 16.07 2.64 2.76
N GLY A 53 14.88 2.38 2.21
CA GLY A 53 13.90 3.41 1.91
C GLY A 53 14.26 4.21 0.66
N GLU A 54 14.11 5.53 0.73
CA GLU A 54 14.30 6.42 -0.43
C GLU A 54 15.71 6.33 -1.03
N GLU A 55 16.74 6.23 -0.19
CA GLU A 55 18.12 6.07 -0.68
C GLU A 55 18.28 4.79 -1.51
N ALA A 56 17.68 3.67 -1.06
CA ALA A 56 17.70 2.42 -1.78
C ALA A 56 16.87 2.48 -3.06
N ARG A 57 15.72 3.19 -3.06
CA ARG A 57 14.88 3.41 -4.25
C ARG A 57 15.64 4.09 -5.38
N LEU A 58 16.47 5.08 -5.06
CA LEU A 58 17.31 5.77 -6.04
C LEU A 58 18.35 4.84 -6.69
N MET A 59 18.65 3.71 -6.07
CA MET A 59 19.61 2.72 -6.58
C MET A 59 18.96 1.68 -7.51
N LEU A 60 17.63 1.56 -7.53
CA LEU A 60 16.93 0.60 -8.40
C LEU A 60 17.32 0.82 -9.87
N GLY A 61 17.74 -0.26 -10.54
CA GLY A 61 18.18 -0.23 -11.94
C GLY A 61 19.50 0.52 -12.23
N ARG A 62 20.26 0.94 -11.18
CA ARG A 62 21.49 1.72 -11.30
C ARG A 62 22.66 1.16 -10.50
N THR A 63 22.54 -0.04 -9.96
CA THR A 63 23.56 -0.66 -9.11
C THR A 63 24.62 -1.38 -9.93
N PRO A 64 25.91 -1.36 -9.51
CA PRO A 64 26.93 -2.26 -10.05
C PRO A 64 26.62 -3.72 -9.61
N GLY A 65 27.25 -4.70 -10.27
CA GLY A 65 26.90 -6.12 -10.13
C GLY A 65 26.97 -6.73 -8.75
N ASN A 66 27.72 -6.14 -7.83
CA ASN A 66 27.84 -6.60 -6.42
C ASN A 66 26.82 -5.95 -5.46
N ILE A 67 26.12 -4.91 -5.88
CA ILE A 67 25.06 -4.27 -5.09
C ILE A 67 23.70 -4.62 -5.69
N VAL A 68 22.79 -5.06 -4.85
CA VAL A 68 21.42 -5.43 -5.26
C VAL A 68 20.44 -4.55 -4.50
N ALA A 69 19.57 -3.86 -5.22
CA ALA A 69 18.43 -3.16 -4.65
C ALA A 69 17.15 -3.97 -4.92
N VAL A 70 16.42 -4.33 -3.88
CA VAL A 70 15.23 -5.20 -3.96
C VAL A 70 14.07 -4.64 -3.14
N ARG A 71 12.86 -5.05 -3.52
CA ARG A 71 11.67 -4.96 -2.69
C ARG A 71 11.51 -6.30 -1.95
N PRO A 72 11.63 -6.33 -0.61
CA PRO A 72 11.57 -7.58 0.16
C PRO A 72 10.14 -8.11 0.33
N LEU A 73 9.13 -7.32 -0.05
CA LEU A 73 7.74 -7.74 -0.16
C LEU A 73 7.31 -7.74 -1.61
N LYS A 74 6.50 -8.72 -1.99
CA LYS A 74 5.87 -8.82 -3.31
C LYS A 74 4.43 -9.25 -3.15
N GLN A 75 3.52 -8.55 -3.82
CA GLN A 75 2.10 -8.89 -3.81
C GLN A 75 1.56 -9.12 -2.38
N GLY A 76 1.91 -8.20 -1.47
CA GLY A 76 1.44 -8.21 -0.09
C GLY A 76 2.11 -9.23 0.84
N VAL A 77 3.07 -10.04 0.37
CA VAL A 77 3.72 -11.09 1.17
C VAL A 77 5.23 -10.91 1.24
N ILE A 78 5.83 -11.43 2.33
CA ILE A 78 7.28 -11.42 2.52
C ILE A 78 7.93 -12.38 1.52
N SER A 79 8.77 -11.85 0.64
CA SER A 79 9.58 -12.65 -0.30
C SER A 79 11.00 -12.91 0.20
N ASP A 80 11.52 -12.05 1.10
CA ASP A 80 12.79 -12.23 1.79
C ASP A 80 12.63 -11.87 3.26
N TYR A 81 12.57 -12.89 4.11
CA TYR A 81 12.37 -12.75 5.55
C TYR A 81 13.49 -11.95 6.24
N THR A 82 14.74 -12.29 5.94
CA THR A 82 15.90 -11.66 6.58
C THR A 82 16.03 -10.18 6.25
N ILE A 83 15.76 -9.82 4.99
CA ILE A 83 15.81 -8.43 4.55
C ILE A 83 14.61 -7.66 5.12
N THR A 84 13.41 -8.27 5.18
CA THR A 84 12.22 -7.65 5.78
C THR A 84 12.42 -7.36 7.27
N GLU A 85 12.96 -8.32 8.05
CA GLU A 85 13.28 -8.11 9.47
C GLU A 85 14.23 -6.93 9.68
N LYS A 86 15.31 -6.86 8.88
CA LYS A 86 16.27 -5.76 8.96
C LYS A 86 15.64 -4.42 8.60
N MET A 87 14.79 -4.39 7.58
CA MET A 87 14.03 -3.21 7.16
C MET A 87 13.07 -2.74 8.25
N LEU A 88 12.26 -3.64 8.81
CA LEU A 88 11.36 -3.33 9.93
C LEU A 88 12.11 -2.77 11.13
N LYS A 89 13.21 -3.42 11.54
CA LYS A 89 14.06 -2.96 12.64
C LYS A 89 14.57 -1.54 12.41
N TYR A 90 15.04 -1.25 11.21
CA TYR A 90 15.50 0.10 10.84
C TYR A 90 14.37 1.13 10.98
N PHE A 91 13.18 0.86 10.44
CA PHE A 91 12.08 1.81 10.46
C PHE A 91 11.49 1.99 11.86
N ILE A 92 11.37 0.92 12.65
CA ILE A 92 10.94 1.01 14.05
C ILE A 92 11.93 1.90 14.83
N GLN A 93 13.25 1.68 14.69
CA GLN A 93 14.26 2.51 15.34
C GLN A 93 14.24 3.97 14.89
N LYS A 94 13.98 4.22 13.61
CA LYS A 94 13.85 5.56 13.04
C LYS A 94 12.61 6.29 13.57
N ALA A 95 11.50 5.59 13.75
CA ALA A 95 10.23 6.15 14.23
C ALA A 95 10.24 6.48 15.73
N VAL A 96 10.80 5.61 16.58
CA VAL A 96 10.79 5.80 18.04
C VAL A 96 12.08 6.36 18.61
N GLY A 97 13.14 6.44 17.82
CA GLY A 97 14.49 6.81 18.26
C GLY A 97 15.22 5.65 18.97
N ARG A 98 16.53 5.82 19.18
CA ARG A 98 17.34 4.88 19.96
C ARG A 98 17.14 5.15 21.44
N SER A 99 16.08 4.62 22.03
CA SER A 99 15.94 4.66 23.48
C SER A 99 16.75 3.51 24.11
N ILE A 100 17.81 3.86 24.79
CA ILE A 100 18.71 2.90 25.49
C ILE A 100 18.01 2.32 26.73
N PHE A 101 16.94 2.96 27.25
CA PHE A 101 16.22 2.58 28.47
C PHE A 101 14.70 2.46 28.30
N GLY A 102 14.17 2.55 27.07
CA GLY A 102 12.72 2.47 26.81
C GLY A 102 12.18 1.04 26.81
N ARG A 103 10.92 0.88 27.26
CA ARG A 103 10.20 -0.38 27.03
C ARG A 103 10.03 -0.60 25.54
N LYS A 104 10.20 -1.85 25.09
CA LYS A 104 9.91 -2.24 23.69
C LYS A 104 8.48 -1.85 23.33
N PRO A 105 8.20 -1.38 22.11
CA PRO A 105 6.86 -0.97 21.69
C PRO A 105 5.92 -2.17 21.55
N ARG A 106 4.61 -1.92 21.69
CA ARG A 106 3.58 -2.79 21.13
C ARG A 106 3.36 -2.35 19.69
N ILE A 107 3.23 -3.30 18.79
CA ILE A 107 3.12 -3.03 17.36
C ILE A 107 1.91 -3.74 16.79
N SER A 108 1.06 -3.01 16.08
CA SER A 108 0.07 -3.59 15.17
C SER A 108 0.60 -3.51 13.74
N VAL A 109 0.44 -4.59 12.99
CA VAL A 109 0.82 -4.64 11.56
C VAL A 109 -0.39 -5.05 10.76
N CYS A 110 -0.63 -4.37 9.63
CA CYS A 110 -1.67 -4.81 8.70
C CYS A 110 -1.15 -5.86 7.72
N VAL A 111 -2.05 -6.68 7.24
CA VAL A 111 -1.82 -7.70 6.22
C VAL A 111 -3.01 -7.74 5.26
N PRO A 112 -2.82 -8.10 3.98
CA PRO A 112 -3.91 -8.31 3.04
C PRO A 112 -4.92 -9.36 3.53
N SER A 113 -6.18 -9.25 3.14
CA SER A 113 -7.24 -10.16 3.59
C SER A 113 -7.08 -11.60 3.06
N GLY A 114 -6.33 -11.78 1.97
CA GLY A 114 -6.12 -13.08 1.33
C GLY A 114 -4.89 -13.86 1.80
N VAL A 115 -4.15 -13.39 2.82
CA VAL A 115 -2.92 -14.07 3.28
C VAL A 115 -3.22 -15.33 4.09
N THR A 116 -2.35 -16.33 3.95
CA THR A 116 -2.41 -17.58 4.71
C THR A 116 -1.96 -17.37 6.16
N GLU A 117 -2.32 -18.31 7.06
CA GLU A 117 -1.85 -18.28 8.46
C GLU A 117 -0.32 -18.35 8.57
N VAL A 118 0.36 -19.01 7.62
CA VAL A 118 1.82 -19.07 7.56
C VAL A 118 2.41 -17.70 7.23
N GLU A 119 1.82 -16.98 6.29
CA GLU A 119 2.23 -15.63 5.91
C GLU A 119 1.97 -14.63 7.03
N LYS A 120 0.80 -14.71 7.71
CA LYS A 120 0.51 -13.91 8.91
C LYS A 120 1.57 -14.14 9.98
N LYS A 121 1.89 -15.42 10.24
CA LYS A 121 2.90 -15.78 11.23
C LYS A 121 4.28 -15.26 10.87
N ALA A 122 4.65 -15.27 9.60
CA ALA A 122 5.93 -14.72 9.13
C ALA A 122 6.02 -13.20 9.40
N VAL A 123 4.94 -12.44 9.18
CA VAL A 123 4.88 -11.00 9.50
C VAL A 123 4.98 -10.76 11.01
N GLU A 124 4.25 -11.54 11.81
CA GLU A 124 4.27 -11.47 13.25
C GLU A 124 5.70 -11.73 13.79
N ASP A 125 6.33 -12.82 13.37
CA ASP A 125 7.67 -13.21 13.80
C ASP A 125 8.73 -12.20 13.36
N ALA A 126 8.68 -11.69 12.13
CA ALA A 126 9.59 -10.65 11.65
C ALA A 126 9.47 -9.38 12.51
N THR A 127 8.25 -9.01 12.92
CA THR A 127 8.00 -7.84 13.76
C THR A 127 8.50 -8.04 15.19
N TYR A 128 8.36 -9.23 15.77
CA TYR A 128 8.96 -9.58 17.07
C TYR A 128 10.49 -9.50 17.03
N GLN A 129 11.10 -10.07 15.99
CA GLN A 129 12.57 -10.05 15.82
C GLN A 129 13.08 -8.62 15.57
N ALA A 130 12.30 -7.79 14.92
CA ALA A 130 12.62 -6.37 14.72
C ALA A 130 12.59 -5.55 16.02
N GLY A 131 12.03 -6.09 17.12
CA GLY A 131 12.11 -5.52 18.45
C GLY A 131 10.78 -5.17 19.10
N ALA A 132 9.66 -5.66 18.60
CA ALA A 132 8.37 -5.53 19.28
C ALA A 132 8.35 -6.31 20.62
N ARG A 133 7.54 -5.82 21.58
CA ARG A 133 7.21 -6.55 22.80
C ARG A 133 5.97 -7.43 22.61
N ASP A 134 5.01 -6.92 21.88
CA ASP A 134 3.71 -7.52 21.61
C ASP A 134 3.32 -7.15 20.18
N VAL A 135 2.78 -8.10 19.42
CA VAL A 135 2.38 -7.90 18.03
C VAL A 135 0.92 -8.26 17.88
N SER A 136 0.17 -7.43 17.20
CA SER A 136 -1.20 -7.72 16.77
C SER A 136 -1.31 -7.54 15.26
N ILE A 137 -2.09 -8.39 14.62
CA ILE A 137 -2.35 -8.33 13.19
C ILE A 137 -3.76 -7.78 12.96
N ILE A 138 -3.93 -6.95 11.94
CA ILE A 138 -5.20 -6.46 11.44
C ILE A 138 -5.25 -6.61 9.93
N GLU A 139 -6.41 -6.90 9.36
CA GLU A 139 -6.58 -6.94 7.90
C GLU A 139 -6.54 -5.51 7.30
N GLU A 140 -5.87 -5.36 6.16
CA GLU A 140 -5.73 -4.06 5.47
C GLU A 140 -7.06 -3.36 5.22
N PRO A 141 -8.12 -4.01 4.69
CA PRO A 141 -9.37 -3.30 4.44
C PRO A 141 -10.07 -2.84 5.73
N VAL A 142 -9.93 -3.58 6.84
CA VAL A 142 -10.46 -3.14 8.14
C VAL A 142 -9.69 -1.93 8.65
N ALA A 143 -8.37 -1.94 8.56
CA ALA A 143 -7.53 -0.80 8.90
C ALA A 143 -7.85 0.40 7.99
N ALA A 144 -7.98 0.18 6.67
CA ALA A 144 -8.35 1.22 5.71
C ALA A 144 -9.68 1.91 6.06
N ALA A 145 -10.71 1.12 6.41
CA ALA A 145 -12.02 1.65 6.82
C ALA A 145 -11.92 2.50 8.09
N ILE A 146 -11.21 2.02 9.13
CA ILE A 146 -10.97 2.79 10.36
C ILE A 146 -10.20 4.08 10.06
N GLY A 147 -9.21 4.01 9.19
CA GLY A 147 -8.38 5.15 8.79
C GLY A 147 -9.16 6.19 7.99
N ALA A 148 -10.03 5.76 7.09
CA ALA A 148 -10.94 6.59 6.32
C ALA A 148 -12.06 7.21 7.18
N GLY A 149 -12.14 6.88 8.49
CA GLY A 149 -13.13 7.45 9.39
C GLY A 149 -14.50 6.80 9.33
N ILE A 150 -14.61 5.62 8.72
CA ILE A 150 -15.84 4.86 8.65
C ILE A 150 -16.15 4.25 10.04
N ASP A 151 -17.38 4.43 10.51
CA ASP A 151 -17.86 3.77 11.73
C ASP A 151 -18.27 2.33 11.44
N ILE A 152 -17.27 1.44 11.52
CA ILE A 152 -17.44 0.02 11.25
C ILE A 152 -18.18 -0.75 12.33
N ALA A 153 -18.40 -0.16 13.51
CA ALA A 153 -19.05 -0.83 14.65
C ALA A 153 -20.56 -0.98 14.46
N ARG A 154 -21.16 -0.22 13.54
CA ARG A 154 -22.61 -0.28 13.28
C ARG A 154 -23.00 -1.53 12.50
N PRO A 155 -24.25 -2.00 12.68
CA PRO A 155 -24.80 -3.10 11.88
C PRO A 155 -25.26 -2.58 10.50
N CYS A 156 -24.30 -2.15 9.68
CA CYS A 156 -24.52 -1.69 8.30
C CYS A 156 -23.36 -2.07 7.40
N GLY A 157 -23.65 -2.28 6.11
CA GLY A 157 -22.66 -2.60 5.10
C GLY A 157 -21.79 -1.40 4.75
N ASN A 158 -20.48 -1.56 4.83
CA ASN A 158 -19.50 -0.57 4.35
C ASN A 158 -18.55 -1.29 3.39
N MET A 159 -18.48 -0.84 2.15
CA MET A 159 -17.57 -1.40 1.16
C MET A 159 -16.32 -0.55 1.03
N ILE A 160 -15.18 -1.22 1.17
CA ILE A 160 -13.85 -0.62 1.03
C ILE A 160 -13.12 -1.31 -0.11
N VAL A 161 -12.40 -0.54 -0.91
CA VAL A 161 -11.48 -1.01 -1.95
C VAL A 161 -10.14 -0.35 -1.70
N ASP A 162 -9.22 -1.09 -1.10
CA ASP A 162 -7.87 -0.62 -0.83
C ASP A 162 -6.91 -1.10 -1.91
N ILE A 163 -6.37 -0.17 -2.70
CA ILE A 163 -5.50 -0.48 -3.83
C ILE A 163 -4.09 0.00 -3.49
N GLY A 164 -3.27 -0.95 -3.03
CA GLY A 164 -1.88 -0.74 -2.68
C GLY A 164 -0.92 -0.75 -3.88
N GLY A 165 0.34 -1.11 -3.62
CA GLY A 165 1.33 -1.34 -4.67
C GLY A 165 1.22 -2.73 -5.28
N GLY A 166 1.07 -3.77 -4.47
CA GLY A 166 1.10 -5.17 -4.89
C GLY A 166 -0.22 -5.92 -4.78
N THR A 167 -1.22 -5.38 -4.07
CA THR A 167 -2.54 -5.99 -3.87
C THR A 167 -3.64 -4.94 -3.95
N ALA A 168 -4.81 -5.36 -4.40
CA ALA A 168 -6.06 -4.65 -4.18
C ALA A 168 -6.97 -5.52 -3.30
N ASP A 169 -7.32 -4.99 -2.13
CA ASP A 169 -8.11 -5.64 -1.11
C ASP A 169 -9.51 -5.02 -1.09
N ILE A 170 -10.50 -5.85 -1.42
CA ILE A 170 -11.90 -5.45 -1.51
C ILE A 170 -12.65 -6.15 -0.37
N ALA A 171 -13.36 -5.40 0.48
CA ALA A 171 -14.12 -5.99 1.57
C ALA A 171 -15.41 -5.25 1.87
N VAL A 172 -16.40 -6.02 2.33
CA VAL A 172 -17.59 -5.52 2.99
C VAL A 172 -17.44 -5.74 4.48
N ILE A 173 -17.56 -4.66 5.25
CA ILE A 173 -17.33 -4.62 6.70
C ILE A 173 -18.62 -4.24 7.40
N SER A 174 -18.97 -4.96 8.47
CA SER A 174 -20.10 -4.68 9.35
C SER A 174 -19.80 -5.17 10.77
N LEU A 175 -20.32 -4.50 11.79
CA LEU A 175 -20.13 -4.88 13.20
C LEU A 175 -18.66 -5.10 13.60
N GLY A 176 -17.76 -4.31 13.03
CA GLY A 176 -16.32 -4.37 13.32
C GLY A 176 -15.57 -5.51 12.68
N GLY A 177 -16.19 -6.31 11.79
CA GLY A 177 -15.57 -7.46 11.13
C GLY A 177 -15.82 -7.50 9.64
N THR A 178 -14.98 -8.26 8.95
CA THR A 178 -15.10 -8.56 7.52
C THR A 178 -16.22 -9.58 7.28
N VAL A 179 -17.21 -9.24 6.45
CA VAL A 179 -18.31 -10.14 6.08
C VAL A 179 -17.97 -10.90 4.80
N VAL A 180 -17.51 -10.18 3.79
CA VAL A 180 -17.05 -10.71 2.51
C VAL A 180 -15.80 -9.98 2.11
N SER A 181 -14.79 -10.70 1.63
CA SER A 181 -13.58 -10.08 1.08
C SER A 181 -13.00 -10.85 -0.09
N THR A 182 -12.17 -10.16 -0.83
CA THR A 182 -11.30 -10.70 -1.88
C THR A 182 -10.05 -9.87 -1.94
N SER A 183 -8.90 -10.50 -2.05
CA SER A 183 -7.62 -9.86 -2.35
C SER A 183 -7.14 -10.31 -3.73
N VAL A 184 -6.87 -9.37 -4.61
CA VAL A 184 -6.30 -9.64 -5.93
C VAL A 184 -4.88 -9.11 -6.02
N LYS A 185 -4.02 -9.86 -6.69
CA LYS A 185 -2.61 -9.53 -6.89
C LYS A 185 -2.43 -8.63 -8.12
N THR A 186 -3.29 -7.62 -8.23
CA THR A 186 -3.29 -6.63 -9.30
C THR A 186 -3.49 -5.25 -8.68
N ALA A 187 -2.46 -4.41 -8.74
CA ALA A 187 -2.45 -3.11 -8.09
C ALA A 187 -1.45 -2.14 -8.75
N GLY A 188 -0.92 -1.18 -8.01
CA GLY A 188 -0.08 -0.10 -8.52
C GLY A 188 1.15 -0.53 -9.31
N ASP A 189 1.81 -1.62 -8.91
CA ASP A 189 2.99 -2.16 -9.60
C ASP A 189 2.59 -2.80 -10.96
N ASP A 190 1.39 -3.41 -11.02
CA ASP A 190 0.86 -3.96 -12.28
C ASP A 190 0.45 -2.87 -13.26
N PHE A 191 0.01 -1.70 -12.76
CA PHE A 191 -0.21 -0.52 -13.60
C PHE A 191 1.09 -0.07 -14.24
N ASP A 192 2.18 0.02 -13.49
CA ASP A 192 3.50 0.40 -14.00
C ASP A 192 3.99 -0.62 -15.04
N GLU A 193 3.84 -1.91 -14.76
CA GLU A 193 4.22 -2.98 -15.69
C GLU A 193 3.38 -2.95 -16.97
N ALA A 194 2.08 -2.67 -16.89
CA ALA A 194 1.21 -2.51 -18.05
C ALA A 194 1.68 -1.36 -18.95
N ILE A 195 2.07 -0.23 -18.36
CA ILE A 195 2.64 0.91 -19.08
C ILE A 195 3.97 0.50 -19.75
N VAL A 196 4.88 -0.19 -19.04
CA VAL A 196 6.14 -0.68 -19.63
C VAL A 196 5.87 -1.59 -20.82
N ARG A 197 4.93 -2.53 -20.69
CA ARG A 197 4.55 -3.44 -21.80
C ARG A 197 3.96 -2.68 -22.98
N TYR A 198 3.11 -1.69 -22.74
CA TYR A 198 2.52 -0.85 -23.77
C TYR A 198 3.59 -0.06 -24.54
N MET A 199 4.50 0.62 -23.83
CA MET A 199 5.61 1.38 -24.42
C MET A 199 6.51 0.51 -25.28
N ARG A 200 6.77 -0.70 -24.81
CA ARG A 200 7.54 -1.69 -25.58
C ARG A 200 6.82 -2.11 -26.86
N LYS A 201 5.53 -2.41 -26.77
CA LYS A 201 4.73 -2.93 -27.88
C LYS A 201 4.40 -1.84 -28.91
N LYS A 202 3.98 -0.67 -28.47
CA LYS A 202 3.48 0.41 -29.35
C LYS A 202 4.61 1.27 -29.92
N HIS A 203 5.62 1.57 -29.11
CA HIS A 203 6.66 2.54 -29.46
C HIS A 203 8.05 1.93 -29.70
N ASN A 204 8.21 0.60 -29.50
CA ASN A 204 9.50 -0.07 -29.47
C ASN A 204 10.48 0.63 -28.51
N LEU A 205 9.98 1.14 -27.40
CA LEU A 205 10.71 1.88 -26.39
C LEU A 205 10.76 1.11 -25.08
N LEU A 206 11.96 0.81 -24.58
CA LEU A 206 12.15 0.24 -23.25
C LEU A 206 12.33 1.37 -22.24
N ILE A 207 11.41 1.46 -21.29
CA ILE A 207 11.47 2.37 -20.14
C ILE A 207 11.67 1.55 -18.84
N GLY A 208 12.18 2.20 -17.80
CA GLY A 208 12.30 1.59 -16.47
C GLY A 208 11.02 1.75 -15.66
N GLU A 209 10.87 0.96 -14.57
CA GLU A 209 9.73 1.00 -13.65
C GLU A 209 9.48 2.41 -13.13
N ARG A 210 10.52 3.13 -12.73
CA ARG A 210 10.40 4.50 -12.23
C ARG A 210 9.77 5.45 -13.26
N THR A 211 10.15 5.32 -14.53
CA THR A 211 9.57 6.15 -15.60
C THR A 211 8.12 5.80 -15.85
N ALA A 212 7.75 4.52 -15.72
CA ALA A 212 6.36 4.08 -15.81
C ALA A 212 5.53 4.60 -14.63
N GLU A 213 6.06 4.57 -13.41
CA GLU A 213 5.43 5.17 -12.23
C GLU A 213 5.24 6.69 -12.41
N GLU A 214 6.23 7.40 -12.93
CA GLU A 214 6.13 8.82 -13.24
C GLU A 214 5.03 9.10 -14.30
N LEU A 215 4.92 8.27 -15.34
CA LEU A 215 3.82 8.34 -16.31
C LEU A 215 2.45 8.12 -15.66
N LYS A 216 2.32 7.05 -14.86
CA LYS A 216 1.09 6.74 -14.12
C LYS A 216 0.64 7.91 -13.27
N ILE A 217 1.54 8.50 -12.48
CA ILE A 217 1.22 9.59 -11.54
C ILE A 217 0.85 10.88 -12.26
N ASN A 218 1.56 11.23 -13.34
CA ASN A 218 1.37 12.53 -13.98
C ASN A 218 0.26 12.57 -15.02
N ILE A 219 0.11 11.51 -15.83
CA ILE A 219 -0.85 11.47 -16.94
C ILE A 219 -1.69 10.20 -16.99
N GLY A 220 -1.44 9.22 -16.08
CA GLY A 220 -2.17 7.96 -16.04
C GLY A 220 -3.66 8.17 -15.81
N THR A 221 -4.46 7.46 -16.58
CA THR A 221 -5.92 7.44 -16.42
C THR A 221 -6.47 6.07 -16.84
N CYS A 222 -7.56 5.65 -16.22
CA CYS A 222 -8.29 4.45 -16.61
C CYS A 222 -9.70 4.75 -17.14
N TYR A 223 -10.03 6.03 -17.28
CA TYR A 223 -11.30 6.50 -17.83
C TYR A 223 -11.04 7.67 -18.76
N LYS A 224 -11.98 7.91 -19.69
CA LYS A 224 -11.85 8.99 -20.69
C LYS A 224 -11.76 10.34 -20.00
N ARG A 225 -10.66 11.05 -20.21
CA ARG A 225 -10.50 12.44 -19.72
C ARG A 225 -11.19 13.44 -20.62
N PRO A 226 -11.74 14.53 -20.08
CA PRO A 226 -12.26 15.64 -20.89
C PRO A 226 -11.15 16.31 -21.73
N ASP A 227 -9.95 16.46 -21.15
CA ASP A 227 -8.78 17.05 -21.80
C ASP A 227 -7.65 16.03 -21.90
N GLU A 228 -7.05 15.90 -23.08
CA GLU A 228 -5.86 15.07 -23.26
C GLU A 228 -4.63 15.78 -22.69
N VAL A 229 -3.91 15.10 -21.83
CA VAL A 229 -2.61 15.53 -21.30
C VAL A 229 -1.50 14.67 -21.85
N SER A 230 -0.28 15.22 -21.92
CA SER A 230 0.87 14.49 -22.46
C SER A 230 2.14 14.76 -21.65
N MET A 231 3.10 13.84 -21.78
CA MET A 231 4.38 13.91 -21.11
C MET A 231 5.50 13.37 -22.02
N GLU A 232 6.66 14.01 -21.99
CA GLU A 232 7.85 13.48 -22.66
C GLU A 232 8.49 12.36 -21.85
N VAL A 233 8.84 11.28 -22.52
CA VAL A 233 9.44 10.09 -21.93
C VAL A 233 10.70 9.70 -22.67
N ARG A 234 11.75 9.37 -21.90
CA ARG A 234 13.02 8.90 -22.40
C ARG A 234 13.22 7.42 -22.12
N GLY A 235 13.66 6.69 -23.11
CA GLY A 235 13.96 5.28 -22.99
C GLY A 235 14.97 4.83 -24.03
N ARG A 236 15.22 3.51 -24.08
CA ARG A 236 16.07 2.89 -25.10
C ARG A 236 15.20 2.37 -26.23
N ASN A 237 15.47 2.83 -27.45
CA ASN A 237 14.85 2.29 -28.65
C ASN A 237 15.30 0.83 -28.85
N LEU A 238 14.35 -0.10 -28.93
CA LEU A 238 14.65 -1.53 -29.05
C LEU A 238 15.14 -1.95 -30.43
N VAL A 239 14.90 -1.12 -31.46
CA VAL A 239 15.35 -1.40 -32.82
C VAL A 239 16.79 -0.94 -33.02
N THR A 240 17.13 0.28 -32.58
CA THR A 240 18.46 0.89 -32.81
C THR A 240 19.40 0.73 -31.62
N GLY A 241 18.88 0.39 -30.41
CA GLY A 241 19.65 0.35 -29.18
C GLY A 241 19.98 1.72 -28.59
N LEU A 242 19.63 2.81 -29.26
CA LEU A 242 19.98 4.18 -28.87
C LEU A 242 18.95 4.81 -27.97
N PRO A 243 19.30 5.82 -27.13
CA PRO A 243 18.34 6.64 -26.41
C PRO A 243 17.37 7.32 -27.37
N LYS A 244 16.08 7.34 -26.99
CA LYS A 244 15.00 7.99 -27.73
C LYS A 244 14.08 8.69 -26.77
N THR A 245 13.61 9.89 -27.14
CA THR A 245 12.54 10.62 -26.45
C THR A 245 11.28 10.59 -27.31
N ILE A 246 10.15 10.36 -26.69
CA ILE A 246 8.82 10.44 -27.33
C ILE A 246 7.85 11.19 -26.42
N THR A 247 6.76 11.68 -26.99
CA THR A 247 5.62 12.21 -26.24
C THR A 247 4.59 11.09 -26.09
N VAL A 248 4.09 10.88 -24.87
CA VAL A 248 3.04 9.92 -24.53
C VAL A 248 1.83 10.68 -24.03
N THR A 249 0.63 10.24 -24.43
CA THR A 249 -0.63 10.90 -24.07
C THR A 249 -1.43 10.12 -23.00
N SER A 250 -2.36 10.78 -22.33
CA SER A 250 -3.28 10.15 -21.39
C SER A 250 -4.18 9.10 -22.06
N THR A 251 -4.55 9.29 -23.33
CA THR A 251 -5.30 8.30 -24.10
C THR A 251 -4.50 7.00 -24.26
N GLU A 252 -3.20 7.09 -24.46
CA GLU A 252 -2.32 5.92 -24.53
C GLU A 252 -2.16 5.21 -23.18
N THR A 253 -2.17 5.97 -22.07
CA THR A 253 -2.15 5.37 -20.74
C THR A 253 -3.48 4.69 -20.40
N GLU A 254 -4.62 5.23 -20.83
CA GLU A 254 -5.92 4.55 -20.71
C GLU A 254 -5.92 3.22 -21.46
N GLU A 255 -5.44 3.20 -22.69
CA GLU A 255 -5.31 1.96 -23.48
C GLU A 255 -4.43 0.93 -22.78
N ALA A 256 -3.29 1.38 -22.21
CA ALA A 256 -2.36 0.52 -21.49
C ALA A 256 -2.94 -0.08 -20.20
N LEU A 257 -3.76 0.68 -19.46
CA LEU A 257 -4.26 0.31 -18.14
C LEU A 257 -5.60 -0.44 -18.17
N ARG A 258 -6.30 -0.47 -19.31
CA ARG A 258 -7.65 -1.03 -19.46
C ARG A 258 -7.77 -2.47 -18.94
N GLU A 259 -6.83 -3.32 -19.26
CA GLU A 259 -6.89 -4.74 -18.88
C GLU A 259 -6.68 -4.93 -17.37
N VAL A 260 -5.74 -4.20 -16.78
CA VAL A 260 -5.41 -4.34 -15.36
C VAL A 260 -6.47 -3.70 -14.45
N THR A 261 -7.05 -2.59 -14.85
CA THR A 261 -8.16 -1.97 -14.11
C THR A 261 -9.45 -2.77 -14.20
N ALA A 262 -9.70 -3.44 -15.34
CA ALA A 262 -10.83 -4.35 -15.47
C ALA A 262 -10.79 -5.51 -14.46
N GLN A 263 -9.61 -6.01 -14.09
CA GLN A 263 -9.47 -7.07 -13.08
C GLN A 263 -9.89 -6.59 -11.68
N ILE A 264 -9.61 -5.33 -11.35
CA ILE A 264 -10.06 -4.72 -10.08
C ILE A 264 -11.57 -4.57 -10.08
N VAL A 265 -12.17 -4.08 -11.17
CA VAL A 265 -13.62 -3.96 -11.32
C VAL A 265 -14.31 -5.31 -11.18
N GLU A 266 -13.77 -6.35 -11.80
CA GLU A 266 -14.29 -7.72 -11.69
C GLU A 266 -14.27 -8.22 -10.24
N ALA A 267 -13.19 -7.92 -9.51
CA ALA A 267 -13.09 -8.27 -8.10
C ALA A 267 -14.12 -7.53 -7.24
N VAL A 268 -14.41 -6.25 -7.54
CA VAL A 268 -15.48 -5.47 -6.91
C VAL A 268 -16.83 -6.14 -7.14
N HIS A 269 -17.16 -6.50 -8.39
CA HIS A 269 -18.38 -7.24 -8.73
C HIS A 269 -18.48 -8.56 -7.97
N SER A 270 -17.40 -9.35 -7.94
CA SER A 270 -17.39 -10.64 -7.23
C SER A 270 -17.66 -10.49 -5.73
N VAL A 271 -17.24 -9.42 -5.10
CA VAL A 271 -17.54 -9.14 -3.68
C VAL A 271 -19.01 -8.74 -3.52
N LEU A 272 -19.53 -7.85 -4.38
CA LEU A 272 -20.94 -7.43 -4.35
C LEU A 272 -21.90 -8.61 -4.54
N GLU A 273 -21.62 -9.52 -5.47
CA GLU A 273 -22.43 -10.73 -5.73
C GLU A 273 -22.54 -11.65 -4.53
N ARG A 274 -21.49 -11.73 -3.70
CA ARG A 274 -21.44 -12.55 -2.48
C ARG A 274 -21.93 -11.82 -1.23
N THR A 275 -22.23 -10.53 -1.35
CA THR A 275 -22.66 -9.72 -0.21
C THR A 275 -24.13 -10.02 0.14
N PRO A 276 -24.46 -10.23 1.44
CA PRO A 276 -25.84 -10.38 1.87
C PRO A 276 -26.72 -9.20 1.43
N PRO A 277 -28.01 -9.46 1.04
CA PRO A 277 -28.88 -8.45 0.44
C PRO A 277 -29.05 -7.17 1.26
N GLU A 278 -29.15 -7.27 2.59
CA GLU A 278 -29.30 -6.12 3.49
C GLU A 278 -28.06 -5.22 3.46
N LEU A 279 -26.87 -5.83 3.46
CA LEU A 279 -25.61 -5.09 3.38
C LEU A 279 -25.36 -4.52 1.98
N ALA A 280 -25.82 -5.21 0.93
CA ALA A 280 -25.76 -4.70 -0.44
C ALA A 280 -26.66 -3.47 -0.61
N ALA A 281 -27.84 -3.45 0.03
CA ALA A 281 -28.70 -2.26 0.07
C ALA A 281 -28.01 -1.10 0.78
N ASP A 282 -27.38 -1.34 1.93
CA ASP A 282 -26.61 -0.32 2.64
C ASP A 282 -25.49 0.27 1.76
N ILE A 283 -24.78 -0.57 1.01
CA ILE A 283 -23.68 -0.14 0.12
C ILE A 283 -24.23 0.70 -1.03
N SER A 284 -25.40 0.36 -1.58
CA SER A 284 -26.05 1.17 -2.62
C SER A 284 -26.33 2.59 -2.16
N ASP A 285 -26.71 2.77 -0.89
CA ASP A 285 -27.01 4.08 -0.31
C ASP A 285 -25.74 4.84 0.14
N ARG A 286 -24.73 4.13 0.65
CA ARG A 286 -23.53 4.71 1.26
C ARG A 286 -22.37 4.88 0.28
N GLY A 287 -22.35 4.09 -0.78
CA GLY A 287 -21.30 4.09 -1.78
C GLY A 287 -20.12 3.16 -1.43
N ILE A 288 -19.17 3.13 -2.37
CA ILE A 288 -17.88 2.41 -2.27
C ILE A 288 -16.81 3.43 -1.93
N VAL A 289 -15.95 3.11 -0.96
CA VAL A 289 -14.84 3.98 -0.55
C VAL A 289 -13.52 3.39 -1.03
N LEU A 290 -12.77 4.18 -1.82
CA LEU A 290 -11.44 3.82 -2.32
C LEU A 290 -10.35 4.31 -1.37
N THR A 291 -9.34 3.48 -1.13
CA THR A 291 -8.13 3.80 -0.36
C THR A 291 -6.89 3.24 -1.03
N GLY A 292 -5.72 3.54 -0.45
CA GLY A 292 -4.44 3.13 -1.02
C GLY A 292 -3.93 4.07 -2.10
N GLY A 293 -2.69 3.86 -2.51
CA GLY A 293 -2.04 4.70 -3.54
C GLY A 293 -2.61 4.54 -4.93
N GLY A 294 -3.09 3.33 -5.26
CA GLY A 294 -3.71 3.02 -6.54
C GLY A 294 -5.09 3.70 -6.74
N ALA A 295 -5.77 4.04 -5.65
CA ALA A 295 -7.02 4.81 -5.70
C ALA A 295 -6.87 6.21 -6.29
N LEU A 296 -5.64 6.74 -6.33
CA LEU A 296 -5.33 8.03 -6.94
C LEU A 296 -5.22 8.00 -8.47
N LEU A 297 -5.35 6.82 -9.08
CA LEU A 297 -5.38 6.71 -10.54
C LEU A 297 -6.60 7.46 -11.07
N ASN A 298 -6.35 8.40 -11.97
CA ASN A 298 -7.42 9.23 -12.52
C ASN A 298 -8.48 8.37 -13.24
N GLY A 299 -9.75 8.68 -12.99
CA GLY A 299 -10.89 8.00 -13.62
C GLY A 299 -11.29 6.68 -12.98
N LEU A 300 -10.69 6.28 -11.86
CA LEU A 300 -11.00 4.99 -11.22
C LEU A 300 -12.36 5.03 -10.50
N GLU A 301 -12.72 6.17 -9.90
CA GLU A 301 -14.05 6.38 -9.31
C GLU A 301 -15.12 6.23 -10.38
N GLU A 302 -14.98 6.96 -11.49
CA GLU A 302 -15.91 6.95 -12.61
C GLU A 302 -16.03 5.57 -13.27
N LEU A 303 -14.88 4.85 -13.37
CA LEU A 303 -14.88 3.51 -13.95
C LEU A 303 -15.65 2.52 -13.08
N ILE A 304 -15.43 2.53 -11.75
CA ILE A 304 -16.14 1.63 -10.84
C ILE A 304 -17.62 2.01 -10.76
N GLU A 305 -17.93 3.30 -10.66
CA GLU A 305 -19.32 3.79 -10.63
C GLU A 305 -20.08 3.45 -11.92
N GLU A 306 -19.47 3.61 -13.10
CA GLU A 306 -20.09 3.20 -14.38
C GLU A 306 -20.40 1.70 -14.41
N LYS A 307 -19.49 0.88 -13.89
CA LYS A 307 -19.62 -0.59 -13.96
C LYS A 307 -20.55 -1.18 -12.89
N THR A 308 -20.64 -0.55 -11.72
CA THR A 308 -21.44 -1.07 -10.59
C THR A 308 -22.77 -0.36 -10.41
N GLY A 309 -22.91 0.86 -10.91
CA GLY A 309 -24.05 1.74 -10.63
C GLY A 309 -24.06 2.28 -9.19
N ILE A 310 -22.96 2.13 -8.45
CA ILE A 310 -22.85 2.56 -7.05
C ILE A 310 -21.89 3.74 -6.97
N THR A 311 -22.29 4.83 -6.30
CA THR A 311 -21.42 5.99 -6.07
C THR A 311 -20.11 5.57 -5.43
N THR A 312 -19.01 6.02 -6.02
CA THR A 312 -17.66 5.63 -5.61
C THR A 312 -16.86 6.89 -5.30
N ILE A 313 -16.23 6.91 -4.13
CA ILE A 313 -15.45 8.07 -3.65
C ILE A 313 -14.09 7.63 -3.11
N THR A 314 -13.07 8.42 -3.35
CA THR A 314 -11.75 8.24 -2.73
C THR A 314 -11.71 8.93 -1.36
N ALA A 315 -11.16 8.23 -0.36
CA ALA A 315 -10.98 8.79 0.98
C ALA A 315 -10.07 10.04 0.96
N ASP A 316 -10.25 10.97 1.90
CA ASP A 316 -9.50 12.24 1.96
C ASP A 316 -7.98 12.04 1.96
N ASN A 317 -7.49 10.98 2.62
CA ASN A 317 -6.07 10.66 2.75
C ASN A 317 -5.81 9.18 2.39
N PRO A 318 -6.02 8.77 1.15
CA PRO A 318 -6.00 7.36 0.78
C PRO A 318 -4.63 6.70 1.00
N LEU A 319 -3.54 7.43 0.80
CA LEU A 319 -2.17 6.94 1.01
C LEU A 319 -1.82 6.59 2.45
N THR A 320 -2.55 7.11 3.43
CA THR A 320 -2.23 6.94 4.86
C THR A 320 -3.37 6.27 5.65
N ALA A 321 -4.48 5.98 4.99
CA ALA A 321 -5.66 5.42 5.64
C ALA A 321 -5.34 4.13 6.40
N VAL A 322 -4.67 3.17 5.77
CA VAL A 322 -4.26 1.90 6.40
C VAL A 322 -3.37 2.13 7.61
N ALA A 323 -2.35 2.97 7.51
CA ALA A 323 -1.43 3.28 8.61
C ALA A 323 -2.14 3.95 9.80
N ILE A 324 -3.04 4.91 9.51
CA ILE A 324 -3.85 5.59 10.53
C ILE A 324 -4.79 4.60 11.21
N GLY A 325 -5.45 3.74 10.44
CA GLY A 325 -6.37 2.74 10.98
C GLY A 325 -5.65 1.70 11.83
N THR A 326 -4.50 1.20 11.39
CA THR A 326 -3.64 0.30 12.14
C THR A 326 -3.19 0.93 13.46
N GLY A 327 -2.86 2.23 13.43
CA GLY A 327 -2.54 3.01 14.63
C GLY A 327 -3.71 3.17 15.60
N LYS A 328 -4.89 3.51 15.10
CA LYS A 328 -6.11 3.60 15.93
C LYS A 328 -6.50 2.24 16.53
N TYR A 329 -6.30 1.16 15.79
CA TYR A 329 -6.57 -0.20 16.25
C TYR A 329 -5.71 -0.57 17.46
N ILE A 330 -4.40 -0.31 17.43
CA ILE A 330 -3.51 -0.59 18.58
C ILE A 330 -3.86 0.29 19.78
N GLU A 331 -4.31 1.52 19.57
CA GLU A 331 -4.80 2.40 20.66
C GLU A 331 -6.05 1.83 21.32
N PHE A 332 -7.01 1.34 20.52
CA PHE A 332 -8.22 0.68 21.02
C PHE A 332 -7.90 -0.58 21.84
N LEU A 333 -6.99 -1.44 21.35
CA LEU A 333 -6.54 -2.63 22.10
C LEU A 333 -5.85 -2.24 23.42
N SER A 334 -5.21 -1.08 23.45
CA SER A 334 -4.54 -0.58 24.65
C SER A 334 -5.53 -0.12 25.70
N GLY A 335 -6.57 0.62 25.30
CA GLY A 335 -7.60 1.11 26.22
C GLY A 335 -8.53 0.03 26.81
N LYS A 336 -8.54 -1.18 26.20
CA LYS A 336 -9.29 -2.34 26.76
C LYS A 336 -8.51 -3.10 27.86
N ARG A 337 -7.19 -2.85 27.98
CA ARG A 337 -6.31 -3.56 28.94
C ARG A 337 -5.97 -2.72 30.18
N ASP A 338 -6.36 -1.43 30.19
CA ASP A 338 -6.27 -0.53 31.34
C ASP A 338 -7.64 -0.44 32.05
#